data_e15155f70269da29de7ebe5cd9cdfc61
#
_entry.id   e15155f70269da29de7ebe5cd9cdfc61
#
_cell.length_a   1.000
_cell.length_b   1.000
_cell.length_c   1.000
_cell.angle_alpha   90.00
_cell.angle_beta   90.00
_cell.angle_gamma   90.00
#
_symmetry.space_group_name_H-M   'P 1'
#
loop_
_entity.id
_entity.type
_entity.pdbx_description
1 polymer ?
#
loop_
_entity_poly.entity_id
_entity_poly.type
_entity_poly.pdbx_seq_one_letter_code
_entity_poly.pdbx_strand_id
1 'polypeptide(L)'
;MDCHHSITESAERKKGQHLRMEDRGAIKVLKKQGLGPRAIARQIGCAPSTVTNELRRGTPARKSNKGKAPGYSPTLGEAVYRANRVSCHRHPKAGVCSNFTSWVVRQIREHKWSLDACCGYAKRHSLFEPSEMVCSRTLYNMVWKGHLSIQPMELPEALKRKAKKHRVRENKKRYGTSISSRPEIASLRLEEGHWEGDTVVGKRAGKEAVVFSLLEKKTETYLAFRIPGKTSEAVMNLMNTLHDEYGEHFSQVFKTITVDNGSEFADFAQVENWGSKVFFAHPYTSWERPQNERHNGLFRAFVPKGASIEGFTDEDILAAADEMNGRPRKKLGYCTPEELFEAFLDAVYAA
;
A
#
# COMPACT_ATOMS: atom_id res chain seq x y z
N MET A 1 -25.28 19.88 -62.64
CA MET A 1 -24.74 20.23 -61.34
C MET A 1 -25.50 19.41 -60.29
N ASP A 2 -24.98 18.23 -60.02
CA ASP A 2 -25.62 17.29 -59.08
C ASP A 2 -25.19 17.59 -57.65
N CYS A 3 -26.15 18.06 -56.87
CA CYS A 3 -25.95 18.20 -55.44
C CYS A 3 -26.06 16.83 -54.77
N HIS A 4 -24.92 16.16 -54.55
CA HIS A 4 -24.87 15.00 -53.68
C HIS A 4 -25.17 15.41 -52.23
N HIS A 5 -26.39 15.14 -51.78
CA HIS A 5 -26.72 15.13 -50.38
C HIS A 5 -26.00 13.94 -49.72
N SER A 6 -24.94 14.22 -49.03
CA SER A 6 -24.29 13.27 -48.15
C SER A 6 -25.25 12.97 -46.99
N ILE A 7 -25.88 11.81 -47.06
CA ILE A 7 -26.61 11.24 -45.91
C ILE A 7 -25.55 10.81 -44.90
N THR A 8 -25.35 11.63 -43.88
CA THR A 8 -24.56 11.20 -42.71
C THR A 8 -25.28 10.05 -42.04
N GLU A 9 -24.73 8.85 -42.18
CA GLU A 9 -25.17 7.67 -41.42
C GLU A 9 -25.23 8.02 -39.94
N SER A 10 -26.41 7.95 -39.37
CA SER A 10 -26.58 8.14 -37.92
C SER A 10 -25.87 7.00 -37.19
N ALA A 11 -24.77 7.31 -36.48
CA ALA A 11 -24.04 6.33 -35.72
C ALA A 11 -25.01 5.55 -34.81
N GLU A 12 -25.01 4.22 -34.91
CA GLU A 12 -25.87 3.35 -34.13
C GLU A 12 -25.71 3.65 -32.61
N ARG A 13 -26.84 3.88 -31.95
CA ARG A 13 -26.84 4.21 -30.52
C ARG A 13 -26.42 2.98 -29.69
N LYS A 14 -25.41 3.14 -28.87
CA LYS A 14 -24.93 2.08 -27.96
C LYS A 14 -25.93 1.80 -26.84
N LYS A 15 -26.08 0.54 -26.46
CA LYS A 15 -26.91 0.13 -25.31
C LYS A 15 -26.51 0.91 -24.04
N GLY A 16 -27.48 1.52 -23.35
CA GLY A 16 -27.23 2.31 -22.14
C GLY A 16 -26.89 3.79 -22.41
N GLN A 17 -26.82 4.24 -23.65
CA GLN A 17 -26.56 5.63 -23.98
C GLN A 17 -27.80 6.51 -23.68
N HIS A 18 -27.57 7.57 -22.86
CA HIS A 18 -28.64 8.52 -22.48
C HIS A 18 -28.95 9.50 -23.62
N LEU A 19 -30.18 10.05 -23.59
CA LEU A 19 -30.58 11.11 -24.55
C LEU A 19 -29.72 12.35 -24.36
N ARG A 20 -29.21 12.89 -25.44
CA ARG A 20 -28.51 14.18 -25.51
C ARG A 20 -29.49 15.32 -25.82
N MET A 21 -29.05 16.56 -25.76
CA MET A 21 -29.88 17.72 -26.04
C MET A 21 -30.40 17.73 -27.50
N GLU A 22 -29.58 17.24 -28.43
CA GLU A 22 -29.93 17.05 -29.87
C GLU A 22 -31.10 16.07 -30.03
N ASP A 23 -31.03 14.92 -29.33
CA ASP A 23 -32.12 13.93 -29.34
C ASP A 23 -33.42 14.52 -28.79
N ARG A 24 -33.34 15.34 -27.73
CA ARG A 24 -34.49 16.04 -27.15
C ARG A 24 -35.06 17.08 -28.11
N GLY A 25 -34.20 17.77 -28.87
CA GLY A 25 -34.60 18.64 -29.95
C GLY A 25 -35.38 17.89 -31.02
N ALA A 26 -34.84 16.73 -31.51
CA ALA A 26 -35.51 15.87 -32.45
C ALA A 26 -36.87 15.36 -31.94
N ILE A 27 -36.97 14.93 -30.66
CA ILE A 27 -38.25 14.55 -30.03
C ILE A 27 -39.27 15.68 -30.11
N LYS A 28 -38.88 16.93 -29.89
CA LYS A 28 -39.75 18.09 -29.99
C LYS A 28 -40.33 18.29 -31.38
N VAL A 29 -39.48 18.20 -32.40
CA VAL A 29 -39.88 18.36 -33.81
C VAL A 29 -40.81 17.23 -34.26
N LEU A 30 -40.44 15.99 -33.99
CA LEU A 30 -41.22 14.80 -34.38
C LEU A 30 -42.55 14.75 -33.63
N LYS A 31 -42.60 15.21 -32.37
CA LYS A 31 -43.87 15.34 -31.63
C LYS A 31 -44.79 16.40 -32.21
N LYS A 32 -44.25 17.55 -32.71
CA LYS A 32 -45.01 18.57 -33.43
C LYS A 32 -45.58 18.05 -34.73
N GLN A 33 -44.91 17.12 -35.40
CA GLN A 33 -45.39 16.44 -36.61
C GLN A 33 -46.49 15.39 -36.33
N GLY A 34 -46.90 15.23 -35.07
CA GLY A 34 -47.96 14.29 -34.70
C GLY A 34 -47.51 12.86 -34.44
N LEU A 35 -46.18 12.56 -34.53
CA LEU A 35 -45.66 11.21 -34.30
C LEU A 35 -45.86 10.74 -32.87
N GLY A 36 -46.28 9.48 -32.73
CA GLY A 36 -46.40 8.84 -31.44
C GLY A 36 -45.02 8.36 -30.88
N PRO A 37 -44.92 8.05 -29.57
CA PRO A 37 -43.67 7.69 -28.90
C PRO A 37 -42.93 6.50 -29.56
N ARG A 38 -43.66 5.52 -30.11
CA ARG A 38 -43.06 4.36 -30.81
C ARG A 38 -42.38 4.76 -32.11
N ALA A 39 -43.03 5.65 -32.90
CA ALA A 39 -42.49 6.13 -34.18
C ALA A 39 -41.25 7.03 -33.92
N ILE A 40 -41.34 7.93 -32.94
CA ILE A 40 -40.20 8.76 -32.50
C ILE A 40 -39.03 7.91 -32.03
N ALA A 41 -39.27 6.90 -31.22
CA ALA A 41 -38.23 5.99 -30.72
C ALA A 41 -37.48 5.25 -31.82
N ARG A 42 -38.22 4.82 -32.88
CA ARG A 42 -37.63 4.17 -34.07
C ARG A 42 -36.70 5.10 -34.83
N GLN A 43 -37.08 6.38 -34.99
CA GLN A 43 -36.24 7.36 -35.69
C GLN A 43 -35.00 7.78 -34.92
N ILE A 44 -35.08 7.83 -33.58
CA ILE A 44 -33.96 8.22 -32.70
C ILE A 44 -33.06 7.03 -32.34
N GLY A 45 -33.49 5.79 -32.62
CA GLY A 45 -32.74 4.59 -32.30
C GLY A 45 -32.75 4.28 -30.76
N CYS A 46 -33.90 4.46 -30.11
CA CYS A 46 -33.99 4.18 -28.65
C CYS A 46 -35.28 3.40 -28.30
N ALA A 47 -35.40 2.94 -27.08
CA ALA A 47 -36.59 2.23 -26.63
C ALA A 47 -37.80 3.20 -26.53
N PRO A 48 -39.02 2.76 -26.89
CA PRO A 48 -40.25 3.56 -26.77
C PRO A 48 -40.48 4.12 -25.36
N SER A 49 -40.14 3.35 -24.33
CA SER A 49 -40.17 3.76 -22.91
C SER A 49 -39.27 4.97 -22.62
N THR A 50 -38.12 5.05 -23.29
CA THR A 50 -37.21 6.20 -23.17
C THR A 50 -37.89 7.50 -23.64
N VAL A 51 -38.52 7.45 -24.77
CA VAL A 51 -39.27 8.61 -25.33
C VAL A 51 -40.47 8.95 -24.44
N THR A 52 -41.24 7.96 -23.97
CA THR A 52 -42.39 8.19 -23.09
C THR A 52 -41.96 8.84 -21.78
N ASN A 53 -40.88 8.36 -21.17
CA ASN A 53 -40.32 8.91 -19.94
C ASN A 53 -39.77 10.33 -20.16
N GLU A 54 -39.16 10.59 -21.30
CA GLU A 54 -38.64 11.92 -21.65
C GLU A 54 -39.76 12.90 -21.88
N LEU A 55 -40.80 12.53 -22.62
CA LEU A 55 -41.99 13.35 -22.79
C LEU A 55 -42.67 13.71 -21.44
N ARG A 56 -42.75 12.74 -20.52
CA ARG A 56 -43.28 12.97 -19.17
C ARG A 56 -42.43 13.98 -18.39
N ARG A 57 -41.08 13.87 -18.47
CA ARG A 57 -40.16 14.79 -17.78
C ARG A 57 -40.21 16.18 -18.34
N GLY A 58 -40.27 16.33 -19.66
CA GLY A 58 -40.21 17.61 -20.35
C GLY A 58 -41.57 18.30 -20.57
N THR A 59 -42.67 17.71 -20.13
CA THR A 59 -44.00 18.33 -20.21
C THR A 59 -44.44 18.82 -18.83
N PRO A 60 -44.61 20.13 -18.63
CA PRO A 60 -45.05 20.66 -17.35
C PRO A 60 -46.41 20.12 -16.94
N ALA A 61 -46.64 20.01 -15.62
CA ALA A 61 -47.97 19.67 -15.10
C ALA A 61 -48.98 20.75 -15.48
N ARG A 62 -50.20 20.33 -15.86
CA ARG A 62 -51.28 21.26 -16.20
C ARG A 62 -51.74 21.96 -14.93
N LYS A 63 -51.63 23.31 -14.92
CA LYS A 63 -52.03 24.13 -13.77
C LYS A 63 -53.52 24.38 -13.69
N SER A 64 -54.23 24.24 -14.79
CA SER A 64 -55.66 24.51 -14.86
C SER A 64 -56.29 23.71 -16.00
N ASN A 65 -57.58 23.39 -15.89
CA ASN A 65 -58.33 22.74 -16.93
C ASN A 65 -58.73 23.71 -18.08
N LYS A 66 -58.49 25.00 -17.90
CA LYS A 66 -58.75 26.05 -18.94
C LYS A 66 -57.46 26.28 -19.73
N GLY A 67 -57.62 26.40 -21.08
CA GLY A 67 -56.55 26.72 -22.00
C GLY A 67 -55.84 25.50 -22.60
N LYS A 68 -54.85 25.76 -23.50
CA LYS A 68 -54.09 24.76 -24.23
C LYS A 68 -53.20 23.96 -23.34
N ALA A 69 -53.16 22.64 -23.48
CA ALA A 69 -52.25 21.77 -22.75
C ALA A 69 -50.77 22.15 -23.01
N PRO A 70 -49.92 22.18 -21.96
CA PRO A 70 -48.52 22.53 -22.12
C PRO A 70 -47.80 21.54 -23.03
N GLY A 71 -46.97 22.07 -23.96
CA GLY A 71 -46.18 21.27 -24.87
C GLY A 71 -44.86 20.76 -24.22
N TYR A 72 -44.26 19.79 -24.88
CA TYR A 72 -42.93 19.26 -24.49
C TYR A 72 -41.83 20.32 -24.68
N SER A 73 -40.97 20.48 -23.65
CA SER A 73 -39.79 21.33 -23.68
C SER A 73 -38.52 20.49 -23.49
N PRO A 74 -37.56 20.50 -24.44
CA PRO A 74 -36.27 19.83 -24.34
C PRO A 74 -35.45 20.29 -23.14
N THR A 75 -35.47 21.61 -22.87
CA THR A 75 -34.71 22.22 -21.73
C THR A 75 -35.24 21.77 -20.39
N LEU A 76 -36.56 21.69 -20.24
CA LEU A 76 -37.19 21.16 -19.02
C LEU A 76 -36.88 19.66 -18.85
N GLY A 77 -36.96 18.87 -19.95
CA GLY A 77 -36.60 17.45 -19.94
C GLY A 77 -35.17 17.21 -19.52
N GLU A 78 -34.23 18.01 -20.01
CA GLU A 78 -32.83 17.97 -19.61
C GLU A 78 -32.63 18.38 -18.14
N ALA A 79 -33.26 19.44 -17.68
CA ALA A 79 -33.17 19.92 -16.29
C ALA A 79 -33.67 18.87 -15.31
N VAL A 80 -34.85 18.28 -15.57
CA VAL A 80 -35.42 17.20 -14.74
C VAL A 80 -34.54 15.94 -14.81
N TYR A 81 -34.01 15.59 -15.98
CA TYR A 81 -33.07 14.48 -16.11
C TYR A 81 -31.81 14.70 -15.25
N ARG A 82 -31.18 15.87 -15.32
CA ARG A 82 -29.99 16.20 -14.51
C ARG A 82 -30.29 16.16 -13.01
N ALA A 83 -31.40 16.74 -12.58
CA ALA A 83 -31.82 16.70 -11.19
C ALA A 83 -31.99 15.25 -10.68
N ASN A 84 -32.68 14.40 -11.45
CA ASN A 84 -32.84 13.00 -11.12
C ASN A 84 -31.51 12.24 -11.08
N ARG A 85 -30.55 12.60 -11.98
CA ARG A 85 -29.21 11.96 -12.00
C ARG A 85 -28.39 12.26 -10.76
N VAL A 86 -28.53 13.45 -10.17
CA VAL A 86 -27.87 13.77 -8.89
C VAL A 86 -28.26 12.78 -7.80
N SER A 87 -29.54 12.38 -7.77
CA SER A 87 -30.05 11.41 -6.79
C SER A 87 -29.77 9.94 -7.13
N CYS A 88 -29.29 9.63 -8.36
CA CYS A 88 -28.99 8.26 -8.79
C CYS A 88 -27.62 7.73 -8.37
N HIS A 89 -26.81 8.53 -7.70
CA HIS A 89 -25.50 8.11 -7.23
C HIS A 89 -25.59 7.58 -5.80
N ARG A 90 -24.82 6.52 -5.53
CA ARG A 90 -24.61 6.09 -4.14
C ARG A 90 -23.98 7.25 -3.38
N HIS A 91 -24.60 7.65 -2.26
CA HIS A 91 -24.05 8.72 -1.43
C HIS A 91 -22.62 8.37 -0.97
N PRO A 92 -21.69 9.34 -0.99
CA PRO A 92 -20.35 9.15 -0.46
C PRO A 92 -20.44 8.72 1.00
N LYS A 93 -19.76 7.62 1.37
CA LYS A 93 -19.69 7.15 2.75
C LYS A 93 -18.88 8.06 3.69
N ALA A 94 -18.36 9.19 3.19
CA ALA A 94 -17.45 10.05 3.93
C ALA A 94 -18.03 10.54 5.29
N GLY A 95 -19.32 10.87 5.36
CA GLY A 95 -19.96 11.30 6.60
C GLY A 95 -20.15 10.17 7.62
N VAL A 96 -20.51 8.98 7.15
CA VAL A 96 -20.76 7.80 8.02
C VAL A 96 -19.47 7.21 8.55
N CYS A 97 -18.35 7.35 7.82
CA CYS A 97 -17.05 6.76 8.15
C CYS A 97 -16.07 7.79 8.75
N SER A 98 -16.56 8.91 9.31
CA SER A 98 -15.70 10.01 9.80
C SER A 98 -14.71 9.57 10.88
N ASN A 99 -15.14 8.75 11.84
CA ASN A 99 -14.29 8.24 12.91
C ASN A 99 -13.16 7.35 12.36
N PHE A 100 -13.51 6.40 11.48
CA PHE A 100 -12.55 5.55 10.82
C PHE A 100 -11.54 6.35 9.97
N THR A 101 -12.03 7.31 9.16
CA THR A 101 -11.13 8.11 8.30
C THR A 101 -10.23 9.03 9.12
N SER A 102 -10.70 9.60 10.22
CA SER A 102 -9.88 10.40 11.14
C SER A 102 -8.79 9.55 11.80
N TRP A 103 -9.13 8.34 12.23
CA TRP A 103 -8.16 7.38 12.75
C TRP A 103 -7.12 7.01 11.68
N VAL A 104 -7.54 6.72 10.44
CA VAL A 104 -6.63 6.43 9.31
C VAL A 104 -5.66 7.59 9.08
N VAL A 105 -6.13 8.84 9.07
CA VAL A 105 -5.28 10.02 8.90
C VAL A 105 -4.22 10.09 9.99
N ARG A 106 -4.59 9.82 11.25
CA ARG A 106 -3.66 9.78 12.37
C ARG A 106 -2.61 8.70 12.19
N GLN A 107 -3.00 7.44 11.87
CA GLN A 107 -2.04 6.35 11.65
C GLN A 107 -1.04 6.65 10.53
N ILE A 108 -1.46 7.33 9.47
CA ILE A 108 -0.56 7.71 8.38
C ILE A 108 0.43 8.78 8.82
N ARG A 109 -0.01 9.79 9.56
CA ARG A 109 0.85 10.92 9.97
C ARG A 109 1.82 10.54 11.07
N GLU A 110 1.34 9.88 12.11
CA GLU A 110 2.11 9.54 13.30
C GLU A 110 2.97 8.29 13.06
N HIS A 111 2.38 7.22 12.51
CA HIS A 111 3.03 5.89 12.42
C HIS A 111 3.40 5.47 11.00
N LYS A 112 3.19 6.32 10.01
CA LYS A 112 3.53 6.04 8.59
C LYS A 112 2.92 4.73 8.04
N TRP A 113 1.75 4.32 8.56
CA TRP A 113 1.05 3.15 8.06
C TRP A 113 0.57 3.36 6.62
N SER A 114 0.44 2.28 5.86
CA SER A 114 -0.21 2.34 4.56
C SER A 114 -1.75 2.32 4.71
N LEU A 115 -2.47 2.85 3.72
CA LEU A 115 -3.94 2.79 3.71
C LEU A 115 -4.48 1.35 3.76
N ASP A 116 -3.74 0.40 3.17
CA ASP A 116 -4.10 -1.03 3.21
C ASP A 116 -3.88 -1.62 4.61
N ALA A 117 -2.77 -1.27 5.27
CA ALA A 117 -2.51 -1.67 6.65
C ALA A 117 -3.58 -1.16 7.61
N CYS A 118 -3.98 0.12 7.49
CA CYS A 118 -5.06 0.68 8.30
C CYS A 118 -6.36 -0.11 8.15
N CYS A 119 -6.78 -0.41 6.92
CA CYS A 119 -8.01 -1.18 6.69
C CYS A 119 -7.92 -2.60 7.25
N GLY A 120 -6.80 -3.26 7.02
CA GLY A 120 -6.60 -4.65 7.43
C GLY A 120 -6.50 -4.80 8.94
N TYR A 121 -5.74 -3.95 9.59
CA TYR A 121 -5.57 -3.93 11.04
C TYR A 121 -6.90 -3.63 11.76
N ALA A 122 -7.59 -2.57 11.33
CA ALA A 122 -8.88 -2.21 11.90
C ALA A 122 -9.91 -3.35 11.79
N LYS A 123 -9.90 -4.07 10.66
CA LYS A 123 -10.77 -5.23 10.45
C LYS A 123 -10.36 -6.42 11.33
N ARG A 124 -9.06 -6.69 11.46
CA ARG A 124 -8.54 -7.79 12.27
C ARG A 124 -8.90 -7.64 13.75
N HIS A 125 -8.71 -6.43 14.27
CA HIS A 125 -8.93 -6.12 15.68
C HIS A 125 -10.34 -5.59 15.98
N SER A 126 -11.26 -5.62 14.97
CA SER A 126 -12.65 -5.15 15.11
C SER A 126 -12.78 -3.76 15.73
N LEU A 127 -11.87 -2.84 15.34
CA LEU A 127 -11.83 -1.47 15.92
C LEU A 127 -13.02 -0.59 15.53
N PHE A 128 -13.70 -0.93 14.43
CA PHE A 128 -14.85 -0.21 13.91
C PHE A 128 -15.86 -1.21 13.32
N GLU A 129 -17.12 -0.85 13.39
CA GLU A 129 -18.17 -1.64 12.73
C GLU A 129 -17.97 -1.66 11.19
N PRO A 130 -18.26 -2.81 10.51
CA PRO A 130 -18.08 -2.91 9.06
C PRO A 130 -18.84 -1.86 8.24
N SER A 131 -19.96 -1.34 8.77
CA SER A 131 -20.76 -0.26 8.18
C SER A 131 -20.06 1.09 8.23
N GLU A 132 -19.20 1.32 9.22
CA GLU A 132 -18.43 2.55 9.44
C GLU A 132 -17.07 2.54 8.75
N MET A 133 -16.70 1.44 8.12
CA MET A 133 -15.43 1.29 7.41
C MET A 133 -15.58 1.39 5.90
N VAL A 134 -14.52 1.82 5.25
CA VAL A 134 -14.35 1.74 3.80
C VAL A 134 -13.12 0.88 3.45
N CYS A 135 -13.12 0.29 2.26
CA CYS A 135 -11.98 -0.50 1.80
C CYS A 135 -10.79 0.41 1.40
N SER A 136 -9.59 -0.16 1.35
CA SER A 136 -8.36 0.56 0.98
C SER A 136 -8.46 1.28 -0.36
N ARG A 137 -9.10 0.67 -1.38
CA ARG A 137 -9.33 1.32 -2.67
C ARG A 137 -10.17 2.60 -2.55
N THR A 138 -11.18 2.60 -1.67
CA THR A 138 -12.00 3.79 -1.41
C THR A 138 -11.16 4.86 -0.72
N LEU A 139 -10.32 4.51 0.26
CA LEU A 139 -9.40 5.45 0.91
C LEU A 139 -8.43 6.09 -0.10
N TYR A 140 -7.82 5.31 -0.98
CA TYR A 140 -6.98 5.85 -2.05
C TYR A 140 -7.76 6.84 -2.92
N ASN A 141 -8.97 6.50 -3.34
CA ASN A 141 -9.81 7.42 -4.11
C ASN A 141 -10.16 8.71 -3.34
N MET A 142 -10.36 8.62 -2.01
CA MET A 142 -10.64 9.78 -1.16
C MET A 142 -9.42 10.70 -1.06
N VAL A 143 -8.20 10.15 -0.93
CA VAL A 143 -6.94 10.91 -0.95
C VAL A 143 -6.77 11.64 -2.28
N TRP A 144 -6.89 10.92 -3.41
CA TRP A 144 -6.72 11.51 -4.75
C TRP A 144 -7.77 12.56 -5.10
N LYS A 145 -8.96 12.50 -4.49
CA LYS A 145 -10.04 13.48 -4.67
C LYS A 145 -10.00 14.62 -3.65
N GLY A 146 -9.04 14.63 -2.73
CA GLY A 146 -8.95 15.62 -1.67
C GLY A 146 -10.07 15.55 -0.62
N HIS A 147 -10.67 14.37 -0.44
CA HIS A 147 -11.73 14.15 0.57
C HIS A 147 -11.18 13.78 1.95
N LEU A 148 -9.86 13.54 2.05
CA LEU A 148 -9.14 13.33 3.32
C LEU A 148 -8.13 14.47 3.50
N SER A 149 -7.82 14.80 4.75
CA SER A 149 -6.86 15.85 5.11
C SER A 149 -5.39 15.44 4.93
N ILE A 150 -5.12 14.44 4.09
CA ILE A 150 -3.77 13.98 3.71
C ILE A 150 -3.55 14.15 2.22
N GLN A 151 -2.32 14.50 1.86
CA GLN A 151 -1.90 14.63 0.47
C GLN A 151 -1.33 13.30 -0.05
N PRO A 152 -1.41 13.01 -1.36
CA PRO A 152 -0.80 11.81 -1.94
C PRO A 152 0.69 11.64 -1.64
N MET A 153 1.41 12.75 -1.43
CA MET A 153 2.85 12.77 -1.09
C MET A 153 3.14 12.33 0.35
N GLU A 154 2.17 12.39 1.25
CA GLU A 154 2.30 11.91 2.64
C GLU A 154 2.20 10.39 2.74
N LEU A 155 1.73 9.73 1.67
CA LEU A 155 1.62 8.27 1.65
C LEU A 155 3.01 7.61 1.60
N PRO A 156 3.25 6.54 2.40
CA PRO A 156 4.47 5.74 2.29
C PRO A 156 4.67 5.29 0.84
N GLU A 157 5.89 5.36 0.33
CA GLU A 157 6.26 4.93 -1.02
C GLU A 157 5.84 5.86 -2.20
N ALA A 158 5.14 6.97 -1.96
CA ALA A 158 4.70 7.87 -3.03
C ALA A 158 5.86 8.43 -3.89
N LEU A 159 7.08 8.49 -3.34
CA LEU A 159 8.25 9.15 -3.96
C LEU A 159 9.44 8.22 -4.23
N LYS A 160 9.26 6.91 -4.28
CA LYS A 160 10.39 5.99 -4.57
C LYS A 160 10.93 6.15 -5.98
N ARG A 161 12.21 6.55 -6.09
CA ARG A 161 12.94 6.58 -7.36
C ARG A 161 13.51 5.20 -7.69
N LYS A 162 13.46 4.79 -8.97
CA LYS A 162 14.11 3.56 -9.45
C LYS A 162 15.64 3.67 -9.29
N ALA A 163 16.25 2.69 -8.63
CA ALA A 163 17.70 2.62 -8.47
C ALA A 163 18.41 2.31 -9.80
N LYS A 164 19.60 2.91 -10.02
CA LYS A 164 20.46 2.61 -11.18
C LYS A 164 21.18 1.29 -10.96
N LYS A 165 21.33 0.46 -12.02
CA LYS A 165 22.10 -0.77 -11.99
C LYS A 165 23.59 -0.52 -11.69
N HIS A 166 24.17 -1.24 -10.73
CA HIS A 166 25.61 -1.20 -10.41
C HIS A 166 26.37 -2.27 -11.17
N ARG A 167 27.67 -1.98 -11.45
CA ARG A 167 28.63 -2.94 -12.00
C ARG A 167 29.03 -3.95 -10.93
N VAL A 168 29.09 -5.22 -11.31
CA VAL A 168 29.54 -6.34 -10.46
C VAL A 168 31.06 -6.27 -10.27
N ARG A 169 31.52 -6.41 -9.02
CA ARG A 169 32.93 -6.61 -8.64
C ARG A 169 33.04 -8.00 -8.02
N GLU A 170 34.06 -8.77 -8.36
CA GLU A 170 34.29 -10.10 -7.79
C GLU A 170 35.16 -10.01 -6.52
N ASN A 171 34.70 -10.59 -5.43
CA ASN A 171 35.50 -10.80 -4.22
C ASN A 171 35.55 -12.32 -3.92
N LYS A 172 36.76 -12.85 -3.65
CA LYS A 172 37.01 -14.30 -3.52
C LYS A 172 37.09 -14.79 -2.07
N LYS A 173 36.98 -13.88 -1.07
CA LYS A 173 37.18 -14.27 0.34
C LYS A 173 35.85 -14.81 0.91
N ARG A 174 35.95 -15.96 1.61
CA ARG A 174 34.82 -16.58 2.34
C ARG A 174 35.23 -16.76 3.80
N TYR A 175 34.34 -16.41 4.74
CA TYR A 175 34.63 -16.43 6.17
C TYR A 175 34.05 -17.65 6.90
N GLY A 176 33.14 -18.43 6.29
CA GLY A 176 32.52 -19.59 6.94
C GLY A 176 31.59 -20.37 6.02
N THR A 177 30.61 -21.06 6.58
CA THR A 177 29.68 -21.94 5.88
C THR A 177 28.85 -21.17 4.85
N SER A 178 28.77 -21.70 3.62
CA SER A 178 28.02 -21.06 2.54
C SER A 178 26.51 -21.07 2.80
N ILE A 179 25.82 -20.02 2.36
CA ILE A 179 24.34 -19.93 2.35
C ILE A 179 23.70 -21.12 1.59
N SER A 180 24.43 -21.74 0.65
CA SER A 180 23.95 -22.92 -0.08
C SER A 180 23.71 -24.13 0.83
N SER A 181 24.32 -24.16 2.02
CA SER A 181 24.15 -25.21 3.01
C SER A 181 23.09 -24.87 4.06
N ARG A 182 22.43 -23.71 3.93
CA ARG A 182 21.39 -23.27 4.85
C ARG A 182 20.15 -24.16 4.73
N PRO A 183 19.53 -24.59 5.85
CA PRO A 183 18.30 -25.38 5.82
C PRO A 183 17.18 -24.70 5.01
N GLU A 184 16.46 -25.48 4.24
CA GLU A 184 15.37 -24.97 3.38
C GLU A 184 14.26 -24.30 4.20
N ILE A 185 14.00 -24.81 5.41
CA ILE A 185 13.01 -24.23 6.35
C ILE A 185 13.28 -22.75 6.64
N ALA A 186 14.55 -22.36 6.76
CA ALA A 186 14.95 -20.95 6.92
C ALA A 186 14.63 -20.11 5.69
N SER A 187 14.64 -20.71 4.49
CA SER A 187 14.31 -20.03 3.24
C SER A 187 12.81 -19.91 3.03
N LEU A 188 12.05 -20.92 3.43
CA LEU A 188 10.59 -20.99 3.33
C LEU A 188 9.85 -20.10 4.35
N ARG A 189 10.56 -19.66 5.42
CA ARG A 189 10.00 -18.80 6.49
C ARG A 189 8.83 -19.47 7.22
N LEU A 190 8.93 -20.75 7.44
CA LEU A 190 7.88 -21.54 8.12
C LEU A 190 8.08 -21.58 9.63
N GLU A 191 9.31 -21.33 10.08
CA GLU A 191 9.73 -21.38 11.48
C GLU A 191 10.40 -20.05 11.88
N GLU A 192 10.24 -19.67 13.13
CA GLU A 192 10.92 -18.54 13.77
C GLU A 192 12.36 -18.89 14.15
N GLY A 193 13.18 -17.86 14.41
CA GLY A 193 14.56 -17.99 14.83
C GLY A 193 15.58 -17.98 13.69
N HIS A 194 15.16 -17.65 12.47
CA HIS A 194 16.05 -17.54 11.32
C HIS A 194 16.29 -16.07 10.96
N TRP A 195 17.51 -15.60 11.13
CA TRP A 195 17.87 -14.20 11.02
C TRP A 195 18.76 -13.88 9.82
N GLU A 196 18.66 -12.66 9.34
CA GLU A 196 19.57 -12.07 8.36
C GLU A 196 20.23 -10.84 8.99
N GLY A 197 21.59 -10.85 9.11
CA GLY A 197 22.36 -9.75 9.67
C GLY A 197 23.01 -8.88 8.60
N ASP A 198 23.06 -7.55 8.81
CA ASP A 198 23.68 -6.60 7.88
C ASP A 198 24.16 -5.34 8.61
N THR A 199 25.00 -4.55 7.95
CA THR A 199 25.43 -3.26 8.47
C THR A 199 24.90 -2.10 7.62
N VAL A 200 24.24 -1.14 8.25
CA VAL A 200 23.71 0.07 7.62
C VAL A 200 24.68 1.23 7.86
N VAL A 201 25.45 1.58 6.82
CA VAL A 201 26.50 2.61 6.87
C VAL A 201 25.90 3.99 6.58
N GLY A 202 26.26 5.01 7.34
CA GLY A 202 25.90 6.41 7.13
C GLY A 202 26.67 7.06 5.99
N LYS A 203 27.67 7.85 6.28
CA LYS A 203 28.62 8.41 5.31
C LYS A 203 29.60 7.34 4.85
N ARG A 204 29.98 7.36 3.58
CA ARG A 204 30.92 6.38 3.00
C ARG A 204 32.37 6.57 3.37
N ALA A 205 32.74 7.77 3.78
CA ALA A 205 34.10 8.14 4.13
C ALA A 205 34.17 8.40 5.63
N GLY A 206 34.60 7.40 6.43
CA GLY A 206 34.85 7.64 7.84
C GLY A 206 34.86 6.37 8.68
N LYS A 207 35.54 6.46 9.81
CA LYS A 207 35.49 5.49 10.92
C LYS A 207 34.37 5.92 11.88
N GLU A 208 33.16 6.12 11.35
CA GLU A 208 32.02 6.51 12.18
C GLU A 208 31.21 5.29 12.61
N ALA A 209 30.35 5.48 13.61
CA ALA A 209 29.38 4.51 14.05
C ALA A 209 28.54 4.01 12.85
N VAL A 210 28.12 2.76 12.91
CA VAL A 210 27.21 2.13 11.94
C VAL A 210 26.07 1.47 12.67
N VAL A 211 24.98 1.17 11.98
CA VAL A 211 23.89 0.39 12.56
C VAL A 211 24.06 -1.06 12.12
N PHE A 212 24.17 -1.98 13.08
CA PHE A 212 24.03 -3.40 12.84
C PHE A 212 22.55 -3.76 12.93
N SER A 213 22.04 -4.45 11.92
CA SER A 213 20.63 -4.87 11.86
C SER A 213 20.51 -6.37 11.81
N LEU A 214 19.52 -6.90 12.53
CA LEU A 214 19.09 -8.29 12.48
C LEU A 214 17.62 -8.33 12.08
N LEU A 215 17.31 -9.09 11.06
CA LEU A 215 15.94 -9.29 10.56
C LEU A 215 15.52 -10.74 10.75
N GLU A 216 14.50 -10.98 11.56
CA GLU A 216 13.85 -12.29 11.66
C GLU A 216 13.00 -12.55 10.41
N LYS A 217 13.13 -13.74 9.83
CA LYS A 217 12.60 -14.01 8.48
C LYS A 217 11.09 -14.28 8.42
N LYS A 218 10.50 -14.86 9.46
CA LYS A 218 9.08 -15.23 9.52
C LYS A 218 8.22 -14.10 10.06
N THR A 219 8.57 -13.56 11.22
CA THR A 219 7.87 -12.46 11.88
C THR A 219 8.14 -11.11 11.22
N GLU A 220 9.23 -11.03 10.46
CA GLU A 220 9.77 -9.79 9.88
C GLU A 220 10.17 -8.74 10.93
N THR A 221 10.46 -9.17 12.16
CA THR A 221 10.98 -8.32 13.23
C THR A 221 12.37 -7.81 12.85
N TYR A 222 12.56 -6.51 13.02
CA TYR A 222 13.79 -5.81 12.68
C TYR A 222 14.41 -5.23 13.94
N LEU A 223 15.55 -5.79 14.35
CA LEU A 223 16.37 -5.25 15.45
C LEU A 223 17.46 -4.36 14.85
N ALA A 224 17.73 -3.23 15.46
CA ALA A 224 18.74 -2.28 15.01
C ALA A 224 19.54 -1.76 16.21
N PHE A 225 20.87 -1.85 16.09
CA PHE A 225 21.80 -1.46 17.14
C PHE A 225 22.87 -0.53 16.58
N ARG A 226 23.11 0.59 17.23
CA ARG A 226 24.23 1.45 16.91
C ARG A 226 25.51 0.82 17.47
N ILE A 227 26.50 0.59 16.59
CA ILE A 227 27.81 0.07 16.98
C ILE A 227 28.91 1.08 16.62
N PRO A 228 30.03 1.13 17.37
CA PRO A 228 31.03 2.20 17.25
C PRO A 228 31.76 2.23 15.91
N GLY A 229 31.65 1.18 15.11
CA GLY A 229 32.30 1.16 13.78
C GLY A 229 31.99 -0.13 13.01
N LYS A 230 32.32 -0.15 11.75
CA LYS A 230 32.17 -1.31 10.84
C LYS A 230 33.36 -2.27 11.01
N THR A 231 33.50 -2.88 12.20
CA THR A 231 34.59 -3.78 12.57
C THR A 231 34.04 -5.11 13.08
N SER A 232 34.82 -6.20 12.96
CA SER A 232 34.45 -7.51 13.48
C SER A 232 34.30 -7.48 15.00
N GLU A 233 35.19 -6.78 15.69
CA GLU A 233 35.14 -6.59 17.13
C GLU A 233 33.85 -5.92 17.60
N ALA A 234 33.41 -4.83 16.94
CA ALA A 234 32.19 -4.13 17.30
C ALA A 234 30.94 -4.99 17.11
N VAL A 235 30.90 -5.78 16.04
CA VAL A 235 29.81 -6.73 15.78
C VAL A 235 29.82 -7.86 16.82
N MET A 236 30.97 -8.43 17.14
CA MET A 236 31.07 -9.51 18.12
C MET A 236 30.76 -9.03 19.54
N ASN A 237 31.17 -7.82 19.91
CA ASN A 237 30.80 -7.25 21.22
C ASN A 237 29.29 -7.12 21.38
N LEU A 238 28.58 -6.67 20.33
CA LEU A 238 27.12 -6.64 20.36
C LEU A 238 26.52 -8.05 20.45
N MET A 239 27.06 -9.02 19.69
CA MET A 239 26.56 -10.39 19.75
C MET A 239 26.78 -11.04 21.11
N ASN A 240 27.88 -10.72 21.81
CA ASN A 240 28.11 -11.13 23.19
C ASN A 240 27.04 -10.52 24.12
N THR A 241 26.74 -9.24 23.97
CA THR A 241 25.67 -8.59 24.76
C THR A 241 24.33 -9.29 24.56
N LEU A 242 23.97 -9.60 23.31
CA LEU A 242 22.74 -10.34 22.99
C LEU A 242 22.77 -11.77 23.57
N HIS A 243 23.93 -12.43 23.52
CA HIS A 243 24.07 -13.74 24.13
C HIS A 243 23.87 -13.71 25.65
N ASP A 244 24.42 -12.71 26.32
CA ASP A 244 24.25 -12.53 27.76
C ASP A 244 22.78 -12.19 28.11
N GLU A 245 22.10 -11.40 27.29
CA GLU A 245 20.70 -11.01 27.48
C GLU A 245 19.74 -12.20 27.33
N TYR A 246 19.90 -13.02 26.28
CA TYR A 246 19.03 -14.17 26.02
C TYR A 246 19.45 -15.42 26.78
N GLY A 247 20.67 -15.48 27.29
CA GLY A 247 21.21 -16.58 28.10
C GLY A 247 21.06 -17.95 27.42
N GLU A 248 20.50 -18.91 28.12
CA GLU A 248 20.27 -20.28 27.62
C GLU A 248 19.30 -20.36 26.46
N HIS A 249 18.44 -19.36 26.27
CA HIS A 249 17.49 -19.29 25.16
C HIS A 249 18.09 -18.72 23.86
N PHE A 250 19.35 -18.24 23.90
CA PHE A 250 19.97 -17.61 22.73
C PHE A 250 19.89 -18.48 21.46
N SER A 251 20.24 -19.75 21.55
CA SER A 251 20.20 -20.66 20.40
C SER A 251 18.78 -21.01 19.91
N GLN A 252 17.77 -20.82 20.75
CA GLN A 252 16.36 -21.00 20.38
C GLN A 252 15.84 -19.77 19.66
N VAL A 253 16.21 -18.56 20.10
CA VAL A 253 15.86 -17.29 19.46
C VAL A 253 16.67 -17.08 18.18
N PHE A 254 17.97 -17.41 18.20
CA PHE A 254 18.87 -17.24 17.05
C PHE A 254 19.33 -18.60 16.49
N LYS A 255 18.40 -19.41 15.98
CA LYS A 255 18.69 -20.75 15.41
C LYS A 255 19.69 -20.69 14.27
N THR A 256 19.48 -19.73 13.34
CA THR A 256 20.42 -19.47 12.25
C THR A 256 20.57 -17.98 12.00
N ILE A 257 21.78 -17.53 11.69
CA ILE A 257 22.04 -16.16 11.30
C ILE A 257 22.77 -16.19 9.95
N THR A 258 22.23 -15.47 8.97
CA THR A 258 22.82 -15.32 7.63
C THR A 258 23.39 -13.92 7.47
N VAL A 259 24.68 -13.80 7.22
CA VAL A 259 25.38 -12.52 7.00
C VAL A 259 26.01 -12.45 5.61
N ASP A 260 26.50 -11.27 5.21
CA ASP A 260 27.31 -11.19 3.98
C ASP A 260 28.78 -11.53 4.26
N ASN A 261 29.62 -11.47 3.21
CA ASN A 261 31.06 -11.67 3.33
C ASN A 261 31.81 -10.35 3.56
N GLY A 262 31.25 -9.43 4.33
CA GLY A 262 31.93 -8.23 4.76
C GLY A 262 33.04 -8.50 5.78
N SER A 263 34.05 -7.64 5.84
CA SER A 263 35.18 -7.79 6.79
C SER A 263 34.72 -7.69 8.25
N GLU A 264 33.60 -7.02 8.49
CA GLU A 264 32.96 -6.90 9.80
C GLU A 264 32.37 -8.23 10.33
N PHE A 265 32.23 -9.23 9.46
CA PHE A 265 31.76 -10.56 9.81
C PHE A 265 32.87 -11.61 9.82
N ALA A 266 34.14 -11.18 9.82
CA ALA A 266 35.28 -12.12 9.75
C ALA A 266 35.28 -13.13 10.89
N ASP A 267 34.93 -12.73 12.10
CA ASP A 267 34.90 -13.56 13.31
C ASP A 267 33.49 -14.07 13.67
N PHE A 268 32.49 -13.78 12.84
CA PHE A 268 31.08 -14.05 13.15
C PHE A 268 30.77 -15.56 13.29
N ALA A 269 31.59 -16.43 12.73
CA ALA A 269 31.48 -17.87 12.93
C ALA A 269 31.63 -18.30 14.42
N GLN A 270 32.21 -17.46 15.29
CA GLN A 270 32.29 -17.74 16.75
C GLN A 270 30.91 -17.85 17.40
N VAL A 271 29.86 -17.23 16.83
CA VAL A 271 28.48 -17.35 17.31
C VAL A 271 27.98 -18.81 17.28
N GLU A 272 28.60 -19.67 16.47
CA GLU A 272 28.27 -21.10 16.42
C GLU A 272 28.61 -21.80 17.74
N ASN A 273 29.55 -21.27 18.53
CA ASN A 273 29.89 -21.82 19.85
C ASN A 273 28.73 -21.70 20.86
N TRP A 274 27.75 -20.83 20.59
CA TRP A 274 26.55 -20.64 21.43
C TRP A 274 25.34 -21.44 20.94
N GLY A 275 25.56 -22.40 20.01
CA GLY A 275 24.53 -23.30 19.52
C GLY A 275 23.76 -22.81 18.28
N SER A 276 23.99 -21.57 17.83
CA SER A 276 23.44 -21.04 16.57
C SER A 276 24.21 -21.57 15.37
N LYS A 277 23.59 -21.54 14.17
CA LYS A 277 24.29 -21.83 12.90
C LYS A 277 24.48 -20.56 12.10
N VAL A 278 25.67 -20.32 11.59
CA VAL A 278 26.02 -19.12 10.81
C VAL A 278 26.22 -19.47 9.33
N PHE A 279 25.59 -18.69 8.45
CA PHE A 279 25.72 -18.84 7.01
C PHE A 279 26.18 -17.54 6.38
N PHE A 280 27.06 -17.66 5.38
CA PHE A 280 27.58 -16.52 4.63
C PHE A 280 27.00 -16.51 3.20
N ALA A 281 26.39 -15.39 2.83
CA ALA A 281 25.90 -15.17 1.47
C ALA A 281 27.06 -15.13 0.47
N HIS A 282 26.79 -15.43 -0.79
CA HIS A 282 27.82 -15.30 -1.81
C HIS A 282 28.21 -13.83 -2.01
N PRO A 283 29.47 -13.53 -2.33
CA PRO A 283 29.87 -12.14 -2.59
C PRO A 283 29.04 -11.52 -3.71
N TYR A 284 28.56 -10.28 -3.50
CA TYR A 284 27.77 -9.48 -4.45
C TYR A 284 26.42 -10.06 -4.86
N THR A 285 25.86 -10.98 -4.10
CA THR A 285 24.56 -11.62 -4.35
C THR A 285 23.48 -11.05 -3.42
N SER A 286 23.21 -9.73 -3.47
CA SER A 286 22.19 -9.10 -2.62
C SER A 286 20.78 -9.73 -2.80
N TRP A 287 20.53 -10.36 -3.96
CA TRP A 287 19.29 -11.10 -4.22
C TRP A 287 19.11 -12.36 -3.35
N GLU A 288 20.15 -12.86 -2.69
CA GLU A 288 20.05 -13.98 -1.73
C GLU A 288 19.43 -13.54 -0.39
N ARG A 289 19.46 -12.23 -0.10
CA ARG A 289 18.90 -11.60 1.10
C ARG A 289 17.92 -10.46 0.76
N PRO A 290 16.90 -10.70 -0.09
CA PRO A 290 16.03 -9.64 -0.60
C PRO A 290 15.18 -9.01 0.50
N GLN A 291 14.92 -9.75 1.57
CA GLN A 291 14.12 -9.31 2.71
C GLN A 291 14.88 -8.27 3.53
N ASN A 292 16.15 -8.54 3.81
CA ASN A 292 17.00 -7.62 4.53
C ASN A 292 17.22 -6.31 3.76
N GLU A 293 17.53 -6.39 2.46
CA GLU A 293 17.67 -5.20 1.60
C GLU A 293 16.38 -4.34 1.62
N ARG A 294 15.22 -4.96 1.60
CA ARG A 294 13.93 -4.27 1.72
C ARG A 294 13.77 -3.57 3.06
N HIS A 295 14.08 -4.23 4.18
CA HIS A 295 13.92 -3.67 5.52
C HIS A 295 14.94 -2.56 5.79
N ASN A 296 16.19 -2.74 5.38
CA ASN A 296 17.18 -1.66 5.38
C ASN A 296 16.70 -0.46 4.55
N GLY A 297 15.99 -0.71 3.44
CA GLY A 297 15.37 0.34 2.64
C GLY A 297 14.22 1.07 3.37
N LEU A 298 13.45 0.38 4.23
CA LEU A 298 12.42 1.00 5.08
C LEU A 298 13.07 1.80 6.22
N PHE A 299 14.09 1.23 6.88
CA PHE A 299 14.86 1.90 7.92
C PHE A 299 15.48 3.22 7.43
N ARG A 300 15.85 3.30 6.15
CA ARG A 300 16.37 4.53 5.52
C ARG A 300 15.36 5.69 5.45
N ALA A 301 14.10 5.47 5.76
CA ALA A 301 13.14 6.56 5.93
C ALA A 301 13.37 7.34 7.23
N PHE A 302 14.00 6.71 8.23
CA PHE A 302 14.35 7.31 9.53
C PHE A 302 15.81 7.76 9.55
N VAL A 303 16.70 6.93 9.03
CA VAL A 303 18.14 7.19 8.94
C VAL A 303 18.54 7.33 7.47
N PRO A 304 18.48 8.54 6.89
CA PRO A 304 18.70 8.75 5.45
C PRO A 304 20.09 8.34 5.00
N LYS A 305 20.18 7.82 3.77
CA LYS A 305 21.45 7.46 3.18
C LYS A 305 22.37 8.68 3.04
N GLY A 306 23.57 8.56 3.58
CA GLY A 306 24.56 9.66 3.57
C GLY A 306 24.49 10.59 4.78
N ALA A 307 23.47 10.43 5.66
CA ALA A 307 23.50 11.06 6.97
C ALA A 307 24.55 10.36 7.86
N SER A 308 25.21 11.11 8.74
CA SER A 308 26.14 10.54 9.72
C SER A 308 25.37 9.80 10.80
N ILE A 309 25.79 8.58 11.15
CA ILE A 309 25.19 7.82 12.25
C ILE A 309 25.52 8.45 13.61
N GLU A 310 26.60 9.20 13.70
CA GLU A 310 26.96 9.96 14.94
C GLU A 310 25.91 11.01 15.34
N GLY A 311 25.07 11.43 14.40
CA GLY A 311 23.96 12.36 14.69
C GLY A 311 22.71 11.71 15.23
N PHE A 312 22.70 10.36 15.44
CA PHE A 312 21.59 9.60 16.01
C PHE A 312 22.02 8.96 17.30
N THR A 313 21.21 9.06 18.33
CA THR A 313 21.41 8.32 19.59
C THR A 313 21.04 6.86 19.45
N ASP A 314 21.36 6.05 20.44
CA ASP A 314 20.93 4.64 20.48
C ASP A 314 19.40 4.56 20.56
N GLU A 315 18.76 5.49 21.30
CA GLU A 315 17.30 5.61 21.41
C GLU A 315 16.65 5.98 20.07
N ASP A 316 17.26 6.86 19.26
CA ASP A 316 16.76 7.21 17.93
C ASP A 316 16.75 5.99 17.00
N ILE A 317 17.81 5.17 17.07
CA ILE A 317 17.93 3.96 16.26
C ILE A 317 16.92 2.90 16.70
N LEU A 318 16.76 2.72 18.03
CA LEU A 318 15.77 1.81 18.58
C LEU A 318 14.35 2.25 18.23
N ALA A 319 14.00 3.51 18.45
CA ALA A 319 12.69 4.06 18.11
C ALA A 319 12.35 3.90 16.61
N ALA A 320 13.37 4.02 15.73
CA ALA A 320 13.17 3.76 14.29
C ALA A 320 12.85 2.28 14.00
N ALA A 321 13.46 1.35 14.72
CA ALA A 321 13.16 -0.08 14.60
C ALA A 321 11.77 -0.41 15.16
N ASP A 322 11.41 0.13 16.31
CA ASP A 322 10.10 -0.05 16.96
C ASP A 322 8.97 0.47 16.06
N GLU A 323 9.14 1.66 15.49
CA GLU A 323 8.18 2.21 14.53
C GLU A 323 8.00 1.30 13.29
N MET A 324 9.04 0.60 12.85
CA MET A 324 8.95 -0.39 11.78
C MET A 324 8.26 -1.67 12.24
N ASN A 325 8.51 -2.11 13.46
CA ASN A 325 7.95 -3.33 14.03
C ASN A 325 6.47 -3.15 14.42
N GLY A 326 6.07 -1.96 14.82
CA GLY A 326 4.67 -1.61 15.10
C GLY A 326 3.77 -1.44 13.87
N ARG A 327 4.29 -1.65 12.64
CA ARG A 327 3.48 -1.49 11.40
C ARG A 327 2.82 -2.79 10.98
N PRO A 328 1.48 -2.84 10.91
CA PRO A 328 0.77 -4.02 10.42
C PRO A 328 1.14 -4.35 8.97
N ARG A 329 1.40 -5.62 8.71
CA ARG A 329 1.81 -6.08 7.38
C ARG A 329 0.79 -7.06 6.80
N LYS A 330 0.31 -6.77 5.59
CA LYS A 330 -0.63 -7.64 4.87
C LYS A 330 -0.13 -9.08 4.76
N LYS A 331 1.17 -9.25 4.51
CA LYS A 331 1.83 -10.55 4.41
C LYS A 331 1.78 -11.36 5.71
N LEU A 332 1.75 -10.66 6.86
CA LEU A 332 1.62 -11.25 8.20
C LEU A 332 0.14 -11.33 8.65
N GLY A 333 -0.80 -11.28 7.71
CA GLY A 333 -2.22 -11.28 8.03
C GLY A 333 -2.68 -10.05 8.80
N TYR A 334 -1.98 -8.92 8.58
CA TYR A 334 -2.16 -7.64 9.29
C TYR A 334 -1.79 -7.65 10.77
N CYS A 335 -1.03 -8.67 11.22
CA CYS A 335 -0.28 -8.54 12.47
C CYS A 335 0.88 -7.57 12.30
N THR A 336 1.34 -7.02 13.41
CA THR A 336 2.63 -6.35 13.47
C THR A 336 3.75 -7.37 13.66
N PRO A 337 4.99 -7.07 13.21
CA PRO A 337 6.16 -7.87 13.57
C PRO A 337 6.34 -8.04 15.07
N GLU A 338 6.10 -6.97 15.84
CA GLU A 338 6.18 -6.95 17.29
C GLU A 338 5.24 -7.97 17.94
N GLU A 339 3.92 -7.94 17.61
CA GLU A 339 2.94 -8.91 18.09
C GLU A 339 3.37 -10.38 17.85
N LEU A 340 3.96 -10.64 16.66
CA LEU A 340 4.40 -11.99 16.33
C LEU A 340 5.69 -12.40 17.03
N PHE A 341 6.60 -11.44 17.24
CA PHE A 341 7.87 -11.71 17.91
C PHE A 341 7.69 -11.90 19.39
N GLU A 342 6.83 -11.10 20.04
CA GLU A 342 6.45 -11.30 21.45
C GLU A 342 5.84 -12.70 21.65
N ALA A 343 4.89 -13.10 20.80
CA ALA A 343 4.32 -14.45 20.87
C ALA A 343 5.36 -15.56 20.67
N PHE A 344 6.38 -15.32 19.85
CA PHE A 344 7.50 -16.26 19.67
C PHE A 344 8.35 -16.33 20.93
N LEU A 345 8.73 -15.19 21.53
CA LEU A 345 9.51 -15.15 22.75
C LEU A 345 8.77 -15.82 23.91
N ASP A 346 7.47 -15.54 24.06
CA ASP A 346 6.63 -16.20 25.07
C ASP A 346 6.68 -17.73 24.95
N ALA A 347 6.63 -18.24 23.70
CA ALA A 347 6.74 -19.67 23.46
C ALA A 347 8.14 -20.24 23.77
N VAL A 348 9.21 -19.48 23.54
CA VAL A 348 10.59 -19.88 23.86
C VAL A 348 10.82 -19.90 25.38
N TYR A 349 10.32 -18.90 26.10
CA TYR A 349 10.51 -18.81 27.56
C TYR A 349 9.56 -19.71 28.37
N ALA A 350 8.48 -20.21 27.73
CA ALA A 350 7.57 -21.17 28.36
C ALA A 350 7.99 -22.65 28.16
N ALA A 351 8.97 -22.92 27.31
CA ALA A 351 9.46 -24.27 26.95
C ALA A 351 10.58 -24.72 27.85
#